data_d7fbf3d2c9c3cf9c7d1328983e1cb5e0
#
_entry.id   d7fbf3d2c9c3cf9c7d1328983e1cb5e0
#
_cell.length_a   1.000
_cell.length_b   1.000
_cell.length_c   1.000
_cell.angle_alpha   90.00
_cell.angle_beta   90.00
_cell.angle_gamma   90.00
#
_symmetry.space_group_name_H-M   'P 1'
#
loop_
_entity.id
_entity.type
_entity.pdbx_description
1 polymer ?
#
loop_
_entity_poly.entity_id
_entity_poly.type
_entity_poly.pdbx_seq_one_letter_code
_entity_poly.pdbx_strand_id
1 'polypeptide(L)'
;MIRVLVMIAVAGFLAGVVALAGAAALGGPDLAARNWNWDVDWHDRHERREWRDRDLRHDRPLDRDAGEVTRELAWDGSTKAEFDIPAAVEFTQAPGPGKVMIYGPKDIVDRVRLNDGRLSLDRPLADYARLRVVMTAPAVTRFQISGDDRLDIRSYKQDQLQIVASGSSEVVASGQAREVDVELSGSGEADLTDLVTDNAEADISGSAEVTLAPREAANLEVSGSATARLLTRPKRLETDVAGAGSVIFEDGGKSGGVGAPAKPAKPAGPQET
;
A
#
# COMPACT_ATOMS: atom_id res chain seq x y z
N MET A 1 33.35 12.39 20.38
CA MET A 1 32.37 11.57 19.66
C MET A 1 32.30 11.83 18.15
N ILE A 2 32.39 13.07 17.66
CA ILE A 2 32.37 13.42 16.23
C ILE A 2 33.44 12.72 15.38
N ARG A 3 34.67 12.56 15.90
CA ARG A 3 35.78 11.92 15.17
C ARG A 3 35.56 10.44 14.90
N VAL A 4 34.86 9.72 15.77
CA VAL A 4 34.54 8.29 15.60
C VAL A 4 33.44 8.11 14.53
N LEU A 5 32.45 8.99 14.53
CA LEU A 5 31.37 8.99 13.51
C LEU A 5 31.90 9.25 12.10
N VAL A 6 32.85 10.20 11.97
CA VAL A 6 33.49 10.50 10.67
C VAL A 6 34.31 9.30 10.19
N MET A 7 35.04 8.60 11.08
CA MET A 7 35.78 7.39 10.71
C MET A 7 34.90 6.27 10.23
N ILE A 8 33.74 6.05 10.86
CA ILE A 8 32.78 5.01 10.44
C ILE A 8 32.17 5.36 9.06
N ALA A 9 31.81 6.61 8.82
CA ALA A 9 31.27 7.07 7.54
C ALA A 9 32.31 6.92 6.39
N VAL A 10 33.57 7.26 6.63
CA VAL A 10 34.64 7.11 5.62
C VAL A 10 34.96 5.65 5.35
N ALA A 11 34.98 4.79 6.37
CA ALA A 11 35.18 3.35 6.19
C ALA A 11 34.02 2.69 5.43
N GLY A 12 32.78 3.08 5.71
CA GLY A 12 31.59 2.59 4.98
C GLY A 12 31.59 3.03 3.50
N PHE A 13 31.97 4.27 3.23
CA PHE A 13 32.06 4.77 1.86
C PHE A 13 33.15 4.06 1.05
N LEU A 14 34.34 3.84 1.62
CA LEU A 14 35.43 3.10 0.98
C LEU A 14 35.06 1.65 0.70
N ALA A 15 34.36 0.97 1.62
CA ALA A 15 33.86 -0.39 1.41
C ALA A 15 32.82 -0.44 0.28
N GLY A 16 31.94 0.54 0.18
CA GLY A 16 30.95 0.66 -0.90
C GLY A 16 31.59 0.86 -2.28
N VAL A 17 32.64 1.69 -2.37
CA VAL A 17 33.37 1.93 -3.62
C VAL A 17 34.11 0.68 -4.08
N VAL A 18 34.73 -0.08 -3.16
CA VAL A 18 35.41 -1.35 -3.48
C VAL A 18 34.41 -2.41 -3.96
N ALA A 19 33.23 -2.49 -3.35
CA ALA A 19 32.19 -3.42 -3.79
C ALA A 19 31.66 -3.10 -5.21
N LEU A 20 31.48 -1.81 -5.53
CA LEU A 20 31.10 -1.35 -6.87
C LEU A 20 32.17 -1.62 -7.92
N ALA A 21 33.44 -1.39 -7.60
CA ALA A 21 34.56 -1.69 -8.49
C ALA A 21 34.73 -3.21 -8.72
N GLY A 22 34.50 -4.03 -7.68
CA GLY A 22 34.50 -5.50 -7.78
C GLY A 22 33.39 -6.04 -8.66
N ALA A 23 32.20 -5.47 -8.59
CA ALA A 23 31.07 -5.86 -9.44
C ALA A 23 31.31 -5.51 -10.93
N ALA A 24 31.98 -4.39 -11.21
CA ALA A 24 32.35 -4.00 -12.57
C ALA A 24 33.46 -4.87 -13.18
N ALA A 25 34.36 -5.42 -12.34
CA ALA A 25 35.47 -6.30 -12.79
C ALA A 25 35.05 -7.75 -13.05
N LEU A 26 33.97 -8.22 -12.42
CA LEU A 26 33.44 -9.58 -12.60
C LEU A 26 32.30 -9.67 -13.63
N GLY A 27 31.65 -8.55 -13.94
CA GLY A 27 30.65 -8.44 -15.01
C GLY A 27 31.36 -7.99 -16.30
N GLY A 28 31.55 -8.91 -17.26
CA GLY A 28 32.20 -8.61 -18.53
C GLY A 28 31.56 -7.44 -19.30
N PRO A 29 32.15 -7.05 -20.48
CA PRO A 29 31.76 -5.85 -21.25
C PRO A 29 30.32 -5.82 -21.75
N ASP A 30 29.56 -6.89 -21.61
CA ASP A 30 28.15 -6.99 -22.02
C ASP A 30 27.16 -6.20 -21.15
N LEU A 31 27.55 -5.76 -19.96
CA LEU A 31 26.69 -4.91 -19.12
C LEU A 31 26.69 -3.44 -19.53
N ALA A 32 27.75 -2.99 -20.19
CA ALA A 32 27.85 -1.62 -20.70
C ALA A 32 27.11 -1.41 -22.04
N ALA A 33 26.80 -2.47 -22.78
CA ALA A 33 26.11 -2.42 -24.07
C ALA A 33 24.60 -2.47 -23.98
N ARG A 34 24.03 -2.72 -22.80
CA ARG A 34 22.58 -2.55 -22.57
C ARG A 34 22.33 -1.08 -22.22
N ASN A 35 21.98 -0.35 -23.26
CA ASN A 35 21.45 1.00 -23.17
C ASN A 35 20.40 1.05 -22.03
N TRP A 36 20.72 1.73 -20.93
CA TRP A 36 19.75 2.03 -19.87
C TRP A 36 18.81 3.10 -20.41
N ASN A 37 17.90 2.67 -21.25
CA ASN A 37 16.81 3.53 -21.71
C ASN A 37 15.73 3.46 -20.61
N TRP A 38 15.70 4.45 -19.74
CA TRP A 38 14.60 4.75 -18.85
C TRP A 38 13.52 5.50 -19.65
N ASP A 39 13.03 4.92 -20.74
CA ASP A 39 11.78 5.35 -21.34
C ASP A 39 10.66 4.90 -20.42
N VAL A 40 10.39 5.70 -19.41
CA VAL A 40 9.15 5.62 -18.65
C VAL A 40 8.07 6.19 -19.55
N ASP A 41 7.45 5.32 -20.34
CA ASP A 41 6.34 5.67 -21.22
C ASP A 41 5.10 5.94 -20.35
N TRP A 42 4.81 7.24 -20.13
CA TRP A 42 3.68 7.73 -19.36
C TRP A 42 2.35 7.67 -20.11
N HIS A 43 2.33 7.06 -21.28
CA HIS A 43 1.14 6.92 -22.11
C HIS A 43 0.58 5.52 -21.96
N ASP A 44 -0.21 5.24 -20.94
CA ASP A 44 -1.45 4.48 -21.13
C ASP A 44 -2.22 4.21 -19.84
N ARG A 45 -3.04 5.21 -19.44
CA ARG A 45 -3.99 5.03 -18.34
C ARG A 45 -5.13 4.06 -18.68
N HIS A 46 -5.40 3.86 -19.96
CA HIS A 46 -6.42 2.93 -20.44
C HIS A 46 -5.94 1.47 -20.39
N GLU A 47 -4.65 1.21 -20.63
CA GLU A 47 -4.11 -0.14 -20.55
C GLU A 47 -4.01 -0.65 -19.11
N ARG A 48 -3.80 0.19 -18.10
CA ARG A 48 -3.77 -0.26 -16.68
C ARG A 48 -5.09 -0.85 -16.22
N ARG A 49 -6.24 -0.38 -16.73
CA ARG A 49 -7.53 -1.01 -16.44
C ARG A 49 -7.66 -2.38 -17.08
N GLU A 50 -7.15 -2.55 -18.31
CA GLU A 50 -7.13 -3.85 -18.98
C GLU A 50 -6.09 -4.81 -18.40
N TRP A 51 -4.96 -4.31 -17.85
CA TRP A 51 -3.99 -5.13 -17.13
C TRP A 51 -4.54 -5.59 -15.78
N ARG A 52 -5.25 -4.72 -15.06
CA ARG A 52 -5.93 -5.05 -13.80
C ARG A 52 -6.99 -6.14 -14.00
N ASP A 53 -7.78 -6.06 -15.06
CA ASP A 53 -8.75 -7.10 -15.44
C ASP A 53 -8.09 -8.36 -16.00
N ARG A 54 -6.86 -8.25 -16.51
CA ARG A 54 -6.11 -9.38 -17.07
C ARG A 54 -5.36 -10.14 -15.99
N ASP A 55 -4.84 -9.46 -14.96
CA ASP A 55 -4.21 -10.10 -13.79
C ASP A 55 -5.27 -10.81 -12.92
N LEU A 56 -6.47 -10.27 -12.82
CA LEU A 56 -7.61 -11.00 -12.22
C LEU A 56 -7.99 -12.26 -13.03
N ARG A 57 -7.60 -12.35 -14.32
CA ARG A 57 -7.80 -13.53 -15.17
C ARG A 57 -6.56 -14.41 -15.27
N HIS A 58 -5.39 -13.92 -14.84
CA HIS A 58 -4.13 -14.67 -14.78
C HIS A 58 -3.83 -15.17 -13.37
N ASP A 59 -4.71 -14.98 -12.38
CA ASP A 59 -4.85 -16.00 -11.37
C ASP A 59 -5.19 -17.27 -12.15
N ARG A 60 -4.14 -18.02 -12.51
CA ARG A 60 -4.25 -19.41 -12.92
C ARG A 60 -5.34 -19.99 -12.04
N PRO A 61 -6.43 -20.55 -12.59
CA PRO A 61 -7.33 -21.32 -11.76
C PRO A 61 -6.38 -22.28 -11.05
N LEU A 62 -6.19 -22.09 -9.74
CA LEU A 62 -5.49 -23.06 -8.91
C LEU A 62 -6.09 -24.37 -9.35
N ASP A 63 -5.26 -25.29 -9.85
CA ASP A 63 -5.73 -26.54 -10.43
C ASP A 63 -6.81 -27.08 -9.49
N ARG A 64 -8.07 -27.00 -9.89
CA ARG A 64 -9.24 -27.41 -9.07
C ARG A 64 -9.16 -28.86 -8.65
N ASP A 65 -8.19 -29.58 -9.21
CA ASP A 65 -7.98 -31.02 -9.00
C ASP A 65 -6.98 -31.34 -7.88
N ALA A 66 -6.29 -30.35 -7.28
CA ALA A 66 -5.29 -30.57 -6.23
C ALA A 66 -5.83 -30.25 -4.83
N GLY A 67 -6.97 -30.86 -4.43
CA GLY A 67 -7.40 -30.86 -3.01
C GLY A 67 -7.77 -29.49 -2.43
N GLU A 68 -8.16 -28.52 -3.26
CA GLU A 68 -8.69 -27.25 -2.78
C GLU A 68 -10.03 -27.47 -2.07
N VAL A 69 -10.12 -26.95 -0.86
CA VAL A 69 -11.35 -27.02 -0.06
C VAL A 69 -11.88 -25.63 0.23
N THR A 70 -13.16 -25.59 0.51
CA THR A 70 -13.84 -24.37 0.97
C THR A 70 -14.27 -24.56 2.40
N ARG A 71 -14.04 -23.54 3.24
CA ARG A 71 -14.52 -23.51 4.63
C ARG A 71 -15.26 -22.21 4.87
N GLU A 72 -16.46 -22.32 5.43
CA GLU A 72 -17.25 -21.18 5.88
C GLU A 72 -17.08 -20.99 7.39
N LEU A 73 -16.85 -19.73 7.79
CA LEU A 73 -16.87 -19.26 9.16
C LEU A 73 -17.92 -18.17 9.30
N ALA A 74 -18.69 -18.21 10.39
CA ALA A 74 -19.55 -17.08 10.74
C ALA A 74 -18.68 -15.90 11.19
N TRP A 75 -18.97 -14.71 10.69
CA TRP A 75 -18.32 -13.50 11.18
C TRP A 75 -18.81 -13.21 12.60
N ASP A 76 -17.89 -12.85 13.50
CA ASP A 76 -18.17 -12.65 14.92
C ASP A 76 -18.84 -11.30 15.24
N GLY A 77 -19.09 -10.46 14.21
CA GLY A 77 -19.71 -9.15 14.37
C GLY A 77 -18.72 -8.02 14.72
N SER A 78 -17.43 -8.29 14.73
CA SER A 78 -16.40 -7.27 14.96
C SER A 78 -16.46 -6.17 13.90
N THR A 79 -16.20 -4.93 14.30
CA THR A 79 -16.01 -3.79 13.41
C THR A 79 -14.60 -3.68 12.85
N LYS A 80 -13.68 -4.54 13.30
CA LYS A 80 -12.30 -4.67 12.83
C LYS A 80 -12.13 -5.99 12.11
N ALA A 81 -11.52 -5.98 10.92
CA ALA A 81 -11.06 -7.15 10.21
C ALA A 81 -9.54 -7.11 10.08
N GLU A 82 -8.86 -8.08 10.68
CA GLU A 82 -7.40 -8.22 10.65
C GLU A 82 -7.04 -9.55 9.98
N PHE A 83 -6.19 -9.49 8.96
CA PHE A 83 -5.77 -10.65 8.20
C PHE A 83 -4.29 -10.92 8.47
N ASP A 84 -4.02 -11.88 9.35
CA ASP A 84 -2.68 -12.38 9.71
C ASP A 84 -2.46 -13.76 9.06
N ILE A 85 -2.78 -13.81 7.77
CA ILE A 85 -2.68 -15.00 6.91
C ILE A 85 -2.32 -14.56 5.49
N PRO A 86 -1.50 -15.29 4.75
CA PRO A 86 -1.22 -14.97 3.35
C PRO A 86 -2.48 -15.15 2.51
N ALA A 87 -3.13 -14.05 2.11
CA ALA A 87 -4.42 -14.11 1.45
C ALA A 87 -4.65 -13.01 0.41
N ALA A 88 -5.48 -13.35 -0.60
CA ALA A 88 -6.22 -12.40 -1.38
C ALA A 88 -7.64 -12.29 -0.80
N VAL A 89 -7.97 -11.12 -0.26
CA VAL A 89 -9.22 -10.86 0.46
C VAL A 89 -10.16 -10.03 -0.40
N GLU A 90 -11.35 -10.52 -0.63
CA GLU A 90 -12.47 -9.77 -1.22
C GLU A 90 -13.50 -9.49 -0.13
N PHE A 91 -13.68 -8.23 0.23
CA PHE A 91 -14.72 -7.80 1.17
C PHE A 91 -15.87 -7.13 0.42
N THR A 92 -17.09 -7.50 0.74
CA THR A 92 -18.29 -6.81 0.28
C THR A 92 -19.18 -6.46 1.45
N GLN A 93 -19.50 -5.18 1.61
CA GLN A 93 -20.45 -4.79 2.63
C GLN A 93 -21.86 -5.27 2.25
N ALA A 94 -22.49 -6.03 3.14
CA ALA A 94 -23.82 -6.55 2.95
C ALA A 94 -24.60 -6.63 4.26
N PRO A 95 -25.90 -6.37 4.27
CA PRO A 95 -26.73 -6.49 5.46
C PRO A 95 -26.87 -7.96 5.88
N GLY A 96 -27.09 -8.18 7.19
CA GLY A 96 -27.33 -9.50 7.76
C GLY A 96 -26.12 -10.06 8.50
N PRO A 97 -26.18 -11.34 8.90
CA PRO A 97 -25.06 -11.99 9.57
C PRO A 97 -23.87 -12.08 8.63
N GLY A 98 -22.72 -11.61 9.09
CA GLY A 98 -21.50 -11.69 8.33
C GLY A 98 -20.99 -13.12 8.16
N LYS A 99 -20.23 -13.38 7.11
CA LYS A 99 -19.60 -14.67 6.85
C LYS A 99 -18.26 -14.52 6.15
N VAL A 100 -17.41 -15.48 6.33
CA VAL A 100 -16.09 -15.58 5.72
C VAL A 100 -15.97 -16.93 5.04
N MET A 101 -15.77 -16.92 3.72
CA MET A 101 -15.50 -18.11 2.92
C MET A 101 -14.00 -18.16 2.63
N ILE A 102 -13.35 -19.26 2.97
CA ILE A 102 -11.91 -19.45 2.81
C ILE A 102 -11.68 -20.58 1.81
N TYR A 103 -10.91 -20.30 0.77
CA TYR A 103 -10.57 -21.25 -0.28
C TYR A 103 -9.06 -21.50 -0.29
N GLY A 104 -8.66 -22.75 -0.46
CA GLY A 104 -7.26 -23.12 -0.55
C GLY A 104 -6.97 -24.57 -0.19
N PRO A 105 -5.69 -24.94 0.00
CA PRO A 105 -5.29 -26.26 0.41
C PRO A 105 -5.88 -26.65 1.77
N LYS A 106 -6.39 -27.88 1.86
CA LYS A 106 -7.11 -28.37 3.05
C LYS A 106 -6.32 -28.24 4.35
N ASP A 107 -5.05 -28.55 4.30
CA ASP A 107 -4.14 -28.52 5.46
C ASP A 107 -3.91 -27.11 6.01
N ILE A 108 -4.07 -26.07 5.17
CA ILE A 108 -3.99 -24.67 5.56
C ILE A 108 -5.36 -24.16 6.01
N VAL A 109 -6.41 -24.40 5.21
CA VAL A 109 -7.78 -23.95 5.49
C VAL A 109 -8.27 -24.47 6.85
N ASP A 110 -7.95 -25.73 7.22
CA ASP A 110 -8.33 -26.31 8.52
C ASP A 110 -7.67 -25.61 9.72
N ARG A 111 -6.56 -24.92 9.51
CA ARG A 111 -5.79 -24.19 10.54
C ARG A 111 -6.21 -22.75 10.74
N VAL A 112 -7.00 -22.19 9.83
CA VAL A 112 -7.48 -20.81 9.97
C VAL A 112 -8.39 -20.70 11.20
N ARG A 113 -8.15 -19.68 12.01
CA ARG A 113 -8.94 -19.31 13.17
C ARG A 113 -9.45 -17.88 13.01
N LEU A 114 -10.68 -17.67 13.42
CA LEU A 114 -11.30 -16.35 13.50
C LEU A 114 -11.61 -16.05 14.97
N ASN A 115 -11.00 -14.98 15.50
CA ASN A 115 -11.22 -14.52 16.87
C ASN A 115 -11.18 -12.98 16.89
N ASP A 116 -12.20 -12.32 17.42
CA ASP A 116 -12.29 -10.86 17.57
C ASP A 116 -11.95 -10.12 16.25
N GLY A 117 -12.51 -10.60 15.14
CA GLY A 117 -12.25 -10.01 13.82
C GLY A 117 -10.89 -10.32 13.21
N ARG A 118 -10.05 -11.13 13.86
CA ARG A 118 -8.73 -11.52 13.37
C ARG A 118 -8.76 -12.92 12.76
N LEU A 119 -8.41 -13.02 11.49
CA LEU A 119 -8.09 -14.29 10.84
C LEU A 119 -6.60 -14.59 11.00
N SER A 120 -6.28 -15.71 11.58
CA SER A 120 -4.91 -16.15 11.82
C SER A 120 -4.75 -17.64 11.61
N LEU A 121 -3.51 -18.12 11.45
CA LEU A 121 -3.19 -19.55 11.47
C LEU A 121 -2.79 -19.99 12.88
N ASP A 122 -3.23 -21.18 13.28
CA ASP A 122 -2.85 -21.75 14.58
C ASP A 122 -1.35 -22.08 14.70
N ARG A 123 -0.63 -22.16 13.56
CA ARG A 123 0.83 -22.31 13.49
C ARG A 123 1.36 -21.64 12.22
N PRO A 124 2.55 -21.00 12.30
CA PRO A 124 3.23 -20.49 11.12
C PRO A 124 3.48 -21.60 10.08
N LEU A 125 3.38 -21.25 8.81
CA LEU A 125 3.69 -22.15 7.69
C LEU A 125 5.08 -21.83 7.14
N ALA A 126 5.81 -22.86 6.72
CA ALA A 126 7.13 -22.71 6.09
C ALA A 126 7.04 -22.39 4.59
N ASP A 127 5.97 -22.86 3.92
CA ASP A 127 5.68 -22.58 2.50
C ASP A 127 4.27 -22.00 2.37
N TYR A 128 4.16 -20.88 1.63
CA TYR A 128 2.94 -20.10 1.56
C TYR A 128 2.15 -20.38 0.28
N ALA A 129 1.11 -21.20 0.38
CA ALA A 129 0.03 -21.11 -0.58
C ALA A 129 -0.87 -19.93 -0.16
N ARG A 130 -1.04 -18.95 -1.04
CA ARG A 130 -1.94 -17.83 -0.80
C ARG A 130 -3.38 -18.34 -0.76
N LEU A 131 -4.09 -18.02 0.31
CA LEU A 131 -5.51 -18.32 0.44
C LEU A 131 -6.36 -17.27 -0.30
N ARG A 132 -7.53 -17.67 -0.76
CA ARG A 132 -8.55 -16.72 -1.19
C ARG A 132 -9.62 -16.63 -0.10
N VAL A 133 -9.89 -15.40 0.34
CA VAL A 133 -10.89 -15.12 1.38
C VAL A 133 -11.97 -14.24 0.78
N VAL A 134 -13.23 -14.67 0.83
CA VAL A 134 -14.38 -13.87 0.45
C VAL A 134 -15.19 -13.58 1.70
N MET A 135 -15.27 -12.31 2.07
CA MET A 135 -15.92 -11.87 3.30
C MET A 135 -17.11 -10.98 3.01
N THR A 136 -18.21 -11.21 3.73
CA THR A 136 -19.34 -10.29 3.76
C THR A 136 -19.65 -9.94 5.21
N ALA A 137 -19.84 -8.65 5.51
CA ALA A 137 -20.26 -8.19 6.83
C ALA A 137 -20.95 -6.82 6.74
N PRO A 138 -21.83 -6.46 7.70
CA PRO A 138 -22.60 -5.22 7.63
C PRO A 138 -21.83 -3.97 8.06
N ALA A 139 -20.84 -4.11 8.96
CA ALA A 139 -20.32 -2.96 9.70
C ALA A 139 -18.83 -3.06 10.06
N VAL A 140 -17.98 -3.46 9.12
CA VAL A 140 -16.51 -3.41 9.32
C VAL A 140 -16.02 -2.02 8.96
N THR A 141 -15.37 -1.34 9.89
CA THR A 141 -14.84 0.02 9.70
C THR A 141 -13.32 0.08 9.68
N ARG A 142 -12.64 -0.94 10.19
CA ARG A 142 -11.18 -1.03 10.18
C ARG A 142 -10.71 -2.32 9.50
N PHE A 143 -9.83 -2.18 8.54
CA PHE A 143 -9.14 -3.29 7.87
C PHE A 143 -7.66 -3.21 8.14
N GLN A 144 -7.05 -4.36 8.46
CA GLN A 144 -5.62 -4.47 8.68
C GLN A 144 -5.06 -5.67 7.91
N ILE A 145 -4.06 -5.41 7.06
CA ILE A 145 -3.34 -6.42 6.29
C ILE A 145 -1.83 -6.24 6.43
N SER A 146 -1.08 -7.31 6.22
CA SER A 146 0.37 -7.28 6.31
C SER A 146 1.01 -8.27 5.35
N GLY A 147 2.28 -8.03 4.99
CA GLY A 147 3.03 -8.93 4.11
C GLY A 147 2.83 -8.60 2.63
N ASP A 148 2.57 -9.60 1.81
CA ASP A 148 2.36 -9.51 0.35
C ASP A 148 0.90 -9.87 0.03
N ASP A 149 -0.04 -9.23 0.74
CA ASP A 149 -1.46 -9.54 0.68
C ASP A 149 -2.23 -8.52 -0.16
N ARG A 150 -3.41 -8.96 -0.64
CA ARG A 150 -4.31 -8.10 -1.40
C ARG A 150 -5.66 -7.99 -0.69
N LEU A 151 -6.18 -6.76 -0.59
CA LEU A 151 -7.49 -6.45 -0.04
C LEU A 151 -8.32 -5.65 -1.05
N ASP A 152 -9.45 -6.19 -1.44
CA ASP A 152 -10.43 -5.54 -2.32
C ASP A 152 -11.72 -5.26 -1.54
N ILE A 153 -12.00 -3.99 -1.26
CA ILE A 153 -13.19 -3.54 -0.51
C ILE A 153 -14.23 -3.02 -1.50
N ARG A 154 -15.36 -3.70 -1.58
CA ARG A 154 -16.42 -3.38 -2.54
C ARG A 154 -17.72 -2.94 -1.87
N SER A 155 -18.42 -2.03 -2.55
CA SER A 155 -19.75 -1.57 -2.13
C SER A 155 -19.77 -1.00 -0.72
N TYR A 156 -18.68 -0.37 -0.30
CA TYR A 156 -18.54 0.21 1.02
C TYR A 156 -19.51 1.38 1.20
N LYS A 157 -20.18 1.44 2.34
CA LYS A 157 -21.12 2.51 2.64
C LYS A 157 -21.24 2.72 4.14
N GLN A 158 -20.29 3.46 4.71
CA GLN A 158 -20.25 3.83 6.13
C GLN A 158 -19.65 5.23 6.28
N ASP A 159 -19.72 5.80 7.48
CA ASP A 159 -19.13 7.11 7.76
C ASP A 159 -17.60 7.07 7.79
N GLN A 160 -17.02 6.00 8.32
CA GLN A 160 -15.57 5.88 8.52
C GLN A 160 -15.03 4.62 7.87
N LEU A 161 -13.86 4.74 7.26
CA LEU A 161 -13.04 3.63 6.78
C LEU A 161 -11.60 3.84 7.24
N GLN A 162 -11.08 2.90 8.01
CA GLN A 162 -9.68 2.88 8.38
C GLN A 162 -8.98 1.69 7.73
N ILE A 163 -7.85 1.94 7.09
CA ILE A 163 -7.02 0.95 6.41
C ILE A 163 -5.62 1.02 6.99
N VAL A 164 -5.13 -0.10 7.51
CA VAL A 164 -3.75 -0.25 7.99
C VAL A 164 -3.08 -1.35 7.18
N ALA A 165 -2.11 -0.97 6.37
CA ALA A 165 -1.43 -1.90 5.49
C ALA A 165 0.09 -1.81 5.65
N SER A 166 0.74 -2.95 5.71
CA SER A 166 2.20 -3.02 5.87
C SER A 166 2.84 -4.07 4.97
N GLY A 167 4.12 -3.86 4.63
CA GLY A 167 4.84 -4.75 3.72
C GLY A 167 4.69 -4.35 2.26
N SER A 168 4.37 -5.30 1.38
CA SER A 168 4.15 -5.09 -0.07
C SER A 168 2.68 -5.30 -0.44
N SER A 169 1.78 -4.93 0.46
CA SER A 169 0.34 -5.15 0.32
C SER A 169 -0.29 -4.24 -0.73
N GLU A 170 -1.34 -4.74 -1.36
CA GLU A 170 -2.18 -3.99 -2.30
C GLU A 170 -3.59 -3.84 -1.73
N VAL A 171 -4.10 -2.61 -1.69
CA VAL A 171 -5.46 -2.31 -1.24
C VAL A 171 -6.21 -1.58 -2.33
N VAL A 172 -7.42 -2.05 -2.63
CA VAL A 172 -8.35 -1.36 -3.53
C VAL A 172 -9.66 -1.17 -2.78
N ALA A 173 -10.22 0.05 -2.78
CA ALA A 173 -11.52 0.28 -2.16
C ALA A 173 -12.46 1.08 -3.06
N SER A 174 -13.73 0.67 -3.03
CA SER A 174 -14.79 1.31 -3.81
C SER A 174 -16.07 1.47 -2.99
N GLY A 175 -16.79 2.57 -3.24
CA GLY A 175 -18.03 2.88 -2.55
C GLY A 175 -18.04 4.29 -1.97
N GLN A 176 -18.43 4.43 -0.70
CA GLN A 176 -18.55 5.72 -0.04
C GLN A 176 -18.15 5.63 1.44
N ALA A 177 -17.25 6.53 1.86
CA ALA A 177 -16.91 6.78 3.26
C ALA A 177 -16.76 8.28 3.46
N ARG A 178 -17.38 8.87 4.50
CA ARG A 178 -17.22 10.29 4.77
C ARG A 178 -15.80 10.63 5.21
N GLU A 179 -15.21 9.80 6.05
CA GLU A 179 -13.85 9.92 6.58
C GLU A 179 -13.05 8.67 6.24
N VAL A 180 -11.87 8.87 5.69
CA VAL A 180 -10.93 7.80 5.35
C VAL A 180 -9.62 8.07 6.07
N ASP A 181 -9.11 7.05 6.76
CA ASP A 181 -7.82 7.05 7.43
C ASP A 181 -6.97 5.90 6.88
N VAL A 182 -5.80 6.21 6.31
CA VAL A 182 -4.90 5.26 5.66
C VAL A 182 -3.52 5.31 6.29
N GLU A 183 -3.14 4.25 6.94
CA GLU A 183 -1.77 4.02 7.40
C GLU A 183 -1.09 3.00 6.46
N LEU A 184 -0.11 3.45 5.67
CA LEU A 184 0.57 2.60 4.70
C LEU A 184 2.08 2.60 4.94
N SER A 185 2.64 1.44 5.24
CA SER A 185 4.07 1.30 5.52
C SER A 185 4.73 0.21 4.68
N GLY A 186 5.94 0.47 4.17
CA GLY A 186 6.69 -0.48 3.35
C GLY A 186 6.71 -0.12 1.87
N SER A 187 6.29 -1.03 0.99
CA SER A 187 6.31 -0.84 -0.47
C SER A 187 4.94 -1.16 -1.11
N GLY A 188 3.88 -1.02 -0.32
CA GLY A 188 2.51 -1.32 -0.74
C GLY A 188 1.87 -0.21 -1.58
N GLU A 189 0.68 -0.51 -2.12
CA GLU A 189 -0.15 0.41 -2.88
C GLU A 189 -1.58 0.42 -2.32
N ALA A 190 -2.17 1.63 -2.20
CA ALA A 190 -3.59 1.79 -1.86
C ALA A 190 -4.29 2.64 -2.92
N ASP A 191 -5.18 2.03 -3.70
CA ASP A 191 -5.99 2.69 -4.73
C ASP A 191 -7.42 2.91 -4.21
N LEU A 192 -7.72 4.15 -3.83
CA LEU A 192 -9.03 4.58 -3.35
C LEU A 192 -9.72 5.51 -4.36
N THR A 193 -9.38 5.38 -5.64
CA THR A 193 -9.90 6.21 -6.74
C THR A 193 -11.43 6.13 -6.83
N ASP A 194 -11.99 4.93 -6.65
CA ASP A 194 -13.42 4.67 -6.77
C ASP A 194 -14.16 4.79 -5.41
N LEU A 195 -13.48 5.31 -4.38
CA LEU A 195 -14.07 5.58 -3.07
C LEU A 195 -14.41 7.07 -2.94
N VAL A 196 -15.70 7.37 -2.86
CA VAL A 196 -16.18 8.73 -2.63
C VAL A 196 -15.93 9.12 -1.17
N THR A 197 -15.11 10.13 -0.93
CA THR A 197 -14.82 10.62 0.44
C THR A 197 -14.84 12.14 0.53
N ASP A 198 -15.23 12.66 1.71
CA ASP A 198 -15.16 14.08 2.01
C ASP A 198 -13.81 14.44 2.65
N ASN A 199 -13.36 13.65 3.63
CA ASN A 199 -12.13 13.90 4.36
C ASN A 199 -11.20 12.68 4.26
N ALA A 200 -9.91 12.92 4.05
CA ALA A 200 -8.89 11.88 4.05
C ALA A 200 -7.72 12.27 4.96
N GLU A 201 -7.27 11.33 5.75
CA GLU A 201 -6.00 11.36 6.46
C GLU A 201 -5.15 10.20 5.94
N ALA A 202 -3.88 10.46 5.62
CA ALA A 202 -2.99 9.41 5.14
C ALA A 202 -1.58 9.59 5.71
N ASP A 203 -1.11 8.57 6.41
CA ASP A 203 0.27 8.42 6.88
C ASP A 203 0.97 7.35 6.04
N ILE A 204 1.92 7.81 5.23
CA ILE A 204 2.56 6.97 4.22
C ILE A 204 4.05 6.96 4.43
N SER A 205 4.62 5.77 4.64
CA SER A 205 6.03 5.62 4.92
C SER A 205 6.71 4.55 4.07
N GLY A 206 8.00 4.72 3.80
CA GLY A 206 8.80 3.78 3.00
C GLY A 206 8.82 4.15 1.51
N SER A 207 8.37 3.26 0.64
CA SER A 207 8.29 3.46 -0.83
C SER A 207 6.88 3.16 -1.35
N ALA A 208 5.90 3.41 -0.52
CA ALA A 208 4.50 3.12 -0.79
C ALA A 208 3.82 4.20 -1.64
N GLU A 209 2.70 3.85 -2.24
CA GLU A 209 1.88 4.77 -3.04
C GLU A 209 0.42 4.74 -2.57
N VAL A 210 -0.19 5.92 -2.41
CA VAL A 210 -1.63 6.05 -2.16
C VAL A 210 -2.28 6.95 -3.20
N THR A 211 -3.45 6.55 -3.70
CA THR A 211 -4.28 7.37 -4.58
C THR A 211 -5.62 7.68 -3.92
N LEU A 212 -5.96 8.96 -3.78
CA LEU A 212 -7.11 9.46 -3.04
C LEU A 212 -7.87 10.52 -3.84
N ALA A 213 -9.18 10.64 -3.59
CA ALA A 213 -10.04 11.67 -4.20
C ALA A 213 -10.90 12.45 -3.16
N PRO A 214 -10.31 13.04 -2.09
CA PRO A 214 -11.06 13.77 -1.07
C PRO A 214 -11.63 15.09 -1.60
N ARG A 215 -12.83 15.47 -1.10
CA ARG A 215 -13.54 16.67 -1.57
C ARG A 215 -13.36 17.89 -0.68
N GLU A 216 -13.38 17.70 0.65
CA GLU A 216 -13.41 18.79 1.62
C GLU A 216 -12.04 19.03 2.26
N ALA A 217 -11.41 17.97 2.80
CA ALA A 217 -10.12 18.10 3.45
C ALA A 217 -9.22 16.89 3.19
N ALA A 218 -7.91 17.15 3.13
CA ALA A 218 -6.89 16.11 3.17
C ALA A 218 -5.76 16.54 4.12
N ASN A 219 -5.31 15.58 4.95
CA ASN A 219 -4.10 15.67 5.77
C ASN A 219 -3.19 14.53 5.36
N LEU A 220 -1.98 14.84 4.88
CA LEU A 220 -1.06 13.85 4.31
C LEU A 220 0.30 13.97 4.98
N GLU A 221 0.72 12.90 5.66
CA GLU A 221 2.07 12.74 6.16
C GLU A 221 2.81 11.73 5.27
N VAL A 222 3.85 12.18 4.56
CA VAL A 222 4.58 11.36 3.58
C VAL A 222 6.04 11.30 3.97
N SER A 223 6.56 10.12 4.23
CA SER A 223 7.94 9.93 4.64
C SER A 223 8.68 8.89 3.79
N GLY A 224 10.01 9.01 3.70
CA GLY A 224 10.84 8.14 2.88
C GLY A 224 10.82 8.50 1.39
N SER A 225 10.44 7.58 0.52
CA SER A 225 10.29 7.76 -0.94
C SER A 225 8.85 7.50 -1.40
N ALA A 226 7.91 7.67 -0.51
CA ALA A 226 6.50 7.40 -0.75
C ALA A 226 5.84 8.49 -1.62
N THR A 227 4.71 8.15 -2.24
CA THR A 227 3.96 9.06 -3.11
C THR A 227 2.48 9.08 -2.74
N ALA A 228 1.95 10.27 -2.51
CA ALA A 228 0.51 10.49 -2.38
C ALA A 228 -0.02 11.16 -3.67
N ARG A 229 -0.99 10.52 -4.33
CA ARG A 229 -1.69 11.06 -5.51
C ARG A 229 -3.07 11.54 -5.12
N LEU A 230 -3.35 12.81 -5.39
CA LEU A 230 -4.67 13.39 -5.23
C LEU A 230 -5.33 13.60 -6.60
N LEU A 231 -6.47 12.94 -6.82
CA LEU A 231 -7.25 13.07 -8.05
C LEU A 231 -8.21 14.27 -8.01
N THR A 232 -8.34 14.90 -6.84
CA THR A 232 -9.18 16.08 -6.61
C THR A 232 -8.36 17.15 -5.89
N ARG A 233 -8.87 18.38 -5.88
CA ARG A 233 -8.34 19.45 -5.03
C ARG A 233 -9.30 19.68 -3.87
N PRO A 234 -9.00 19.18 -2.67
CA PRO A 234 -9.82 19.42 -1.49
C PRO A 234 -9.80 20.92 -1.13
N LYS A 235 -10.83 21.39 -0.45
CA LYS A 235 -10.92 22.79 -0.01
C LYS A 235 -9.85 23.16 1.03
N ARG A 236 -9.38 22.16 1.80
CA ARG A 236 -8.30 22.28 2.76
C ARG A 236 -7.32 21.14 2.54
N LEU A 237 -6.05 21.49 2.41
CA LEU A 237 -4.97 20.56 2.29
C LEU A 237 -3.86 20.91 3.27
N GLU A 238 -3.49 19.95 4.09
CA GLU A 238 -2.30 19.98 4.93
C GLU A 238 -1.38 18.85 4.49
N THR A 239 -0.08 19.14 4.33
CA THR A 239 0.89 18.15 3.89
C THR A 239 2.18 18.32 4.68
N ASP A 240 2.67 17.23 5.24
CA ASP A 240 4.03 17.13 5.78
C ASP A 240 4.81 16.07 4.98
N VAL A 241 5.92 16.49 4.36
CA VAL A 241 6.71 15.61 3.50
C VAL A 241 8.15 15.57 4.00
N ALA A 242 8.58 14.39 4.41
CA ALA A 242 9.93 14.12 4.87
C ALA A 242 10.68 13.15 3.94
N GLY A 243 11.93 13.46 3.61
CA GLY A 243 12.75 12.62 2.73
C GLY A 243 12.60 12.94 1.25
N ALA A 244 12.46 11.91 0.40
CA ALA A 244 12.29 12.01 -1.06
C ALA A 244 10.83 11.77 -1.49
N GLY A 245 9.89 11.79 -0.55
CA GLY A 245 8.47 11.62 -0.82
C GLY A 245 7.87 12.75 -1.64
N SER A 246 6.71 12.53 -2.21
CA SER A 246 6.02 13.53 -3.03
C SER A 246 4.51 13.46 -2.90
N VAL A 247 3.86 14.63 -3.02
CA VAL A 247 2.41 14.75 -3.16
C VAL A 247 2.14 15.27 -4.57
N ILE A 248 1.35 14.52 -5.35
CA ILE A 248 1.08 14.80 -6.76
C ILE A 248 -0.41 15.04 -6.94
N PHE A 249 -0.76 16.13 -7.65
CA PHE A 249 -2.12 16.39 -8.09
C PHE A 249 -2.30 15.91 -9.53
N GLU A 250 -3.27 15.05 -9.74
CA GLU A 250 -3.71 14.65 -11.07
C GLU A 250 -4.96 15.43 -11.47
N ASP A 251 -4.81 16.74 -11.70
CA ASP A 251 -5.85 17.51 -12.42
C ASP A 251 -5.86 17.04 -13.87
N GLY A 252 -6.99 16.62 -14.39
CA GLY A 252 -7.17 16.12 -15.77
C GLY A 252 -6.40 16.85 -16.87
N GLY A 253 -5.05 16.83 -16.85
CA GLY A 253 -4.19 17.34 -17.89
C GLY A 253 -2.97 18.18 -17.50
N LYS A 254 -2.68 18.46 -16.21
CA LYS A 254 -1.42 19.12 -15.82
C LYS A 254 -0.91 18.59 -14.47
N SER A 255 0.17 17.84 -14.53
CA SER A 255 0.97 17.46 -13.37
C SER A 255 1.62 18.71 -12.76
N GLY A 256 1.19 19.10 -11.57
CA GLY A 256 1.81 20.14 -10.77
C GLY A 256 2.38 19.52 -9.51
N GLY A 257 3.68 19.15 -9.51
CA GLY A 257 4.38 18.72 -8.31
C GLY A 257 4.53 19.90 -7.33
N VAL A 258 4.06 19.75 -6.10
CA VAL A 258 4.39 20.66 -4.99
C VAL A 258 5.67 20.11 -4.37
N GLY A 259 6.81 20.72 -4.73
CA GLY A 259 8.09 20.43 -4.08
C GLY A 259 8.07 20.84 -2.60
N ALA A 260 8.90 20.17 -1.80
CA ALA A 260 9.06 20.42 -0.38
C ALA A 260 9.10 21.91 -0.04
N PRO A 261 8.49 22.35 1.08
CA PRO A 261 8.49 23.73 1.49
C PRO A 261 9.93 24.21 1.73
N ALA A 262 10.28 25.34 1.13
CA ALA A 262 11.60 25.94 1.30
C ALA A 262 11.85 26.21 2.79
N LYS A 263 12.98 25.70 3.29
CA LYS A 263 13.47 25.94 4.64
C LYS A 263 13.37 27.44 4.98
N PRO A 264 12.78 27.84 6.10
CA PRO A 264 12.65 29.23 6.44
C PRO A 264 14.02 29.91 6.49
N ALA A 265 14.14 31.04 5.81
CA ALA A 265 15.37 31.82 5.78
C ALA A 265 15.73 32.27 7.20
N LYS A 266 16.98 32.02 7.58
CA LYS A 266 17.56 32.46 8.86
C LYS A 266 17.35 34.01 8.97
N PRO A 267 16.81 34.52 10.07
CA PRO A 267 16.65 35.96 10.24
C PRO A 267 18.01 36.65 10.16
N ALA A 268 18.10 37.71 9.38
CA ALA A 268 19.26 38.57 9.28
C ALA A 268 19.53 39.19 10.66
N GLY A 269 20.75 39.02 11.15
CA GLY A 269 21.21 39.64 12.40
C GLY A 269 21.16 41.17 12.31
N PRO A 270 21.07 41.89 13.47
CA PRO A 270 21.00 43.34 13.49
C PRO A 270 22.26 43.96 12.87
N GLN A 271 22.04 44.90 11.95
CA GLN A 271 23.11 45.75 11.42
C GLN A 271 23.48 46.77 12.52
N GLU A 272 24.69 46.71 13.02
CA GLU A 272 25.26 47.76 13.86
C GLU A 272 25.52 49.01 12.98
N THR A 273 24.96 50.11 13.42
CA THR A 273 25.28 51.47 12.94
C THR A 273 26.31 52.10 13.89
#